data_b2f7a379a837d776a771793a3d41a9ec
#
_entry.id   b2f7a379a837d776a771793a3d41a9ec
#
_cell.length_a   1.000
_cell.length_b   1.000
_cell.length_c   1.000
_cell.angle_alpha   90.00
_cell.angle_beta   90.00
_cell.angle_gamma   90.00
#
_symmetry.space_group_name_H-M   'P 1'
#
loop_
_entity.id
_entity.type
_entity.pdbx_description
1 polymer ?
#
loop_
_entity_poly.entity_id
_entity_poly.type
_entity_poly.pdbx_seq_one_letter_code
_entity_poly.pdbx_strand_id
1 'polypeptide(L)'
;MLNSPLSEHASELVIAILNQVLTQGTPLDRAYSKQFAPERLKPWEQARIALVTGDILRRLSYYSFLADVAAEQIEREGTRLINAWHMANGLELPKMRYALQMDSELLEQRMAEAQAMPALLDGCPQWLEALGSEQLGDNWPAERHALTQAPKRYLRTNLLKCSREELKARLAKEGVETCEVPEVASALEVISDSALFRTECFKSGWFEQQDAGSQHVAEALGVEPGMRVIDACAGAGGKTLHLAAKMQGKGRLLAMDVEQWKLDNLKQRARRAGAHNVETRLIASSKTIKRLKLSADRVLLDVPCSGLGVLKRNPDTKWRDTPERLPVLMDLQEHILGSYSRMVKVGGILVYATCSIMPQENEQQVARFLKQQSHFRLLDEETISPAKTGFDGFYLARIERIAE
;
A
#
# COMPACT_ATOMS: atom_id res chain seq x y z
N MET A 1 16.53 6.68 16.73
CA MET A 1 17.17 5.66 15.83
C MET A 1 17.95 6.27 14.66
N LEU A 2 17.73 7.50 14.25
CA LEU A 2 18.39 8.12 13.10
C LEU A 2 19.71 8.87 13.42
N ASN A 3 20.09 9.02 14.67
CA ASN A 3 21.17 9.93 15.09
C ASN A 3 22.61 9.37 14.98
N SER A 4 22.81 8.23 14.38
CA SER A 4 24.15 7.65 14.17
C SER A 4 24.30 7.15 12.73
N PRO A 5 25.53 7.12 12.17
CA PRO A 5 25.75 6.59 10.82
C PRO A 5 25.39 5.10 10.73
N LEU A 6 25.10 4.62 9.53
CA LEU A 6 24.96 3.19 9.27
C LEU A 6 26.30 2.49 9.52
N SER A 7 26.27 1.23 9.96
CA SER A 7 27.47 0.38 9.92
C SER A 7 27.81 0.05 8.45
N GLU A 8 29.06 -0.33 8.18
CA GLU A 8 29.49 -0.81 6.86
C GLU A 8 28.58 -1.91 6.33
N HIS A 9 28.35 -2.94 7.13
CA HIS A 9 27.46 -4.05 6.77
C HIS A 9 26.01 -3.62 6.50
N ALA A 10 25.44 -2.71 7.29
CA ALA A 10 24.10 -2.18 7.02
C ALA A 10 24.05 -1.38 5.72
N SER A 11 25.09 -0.62 5.40
CA SER A 11 25.21 0.13 4.14
C SER A 11 25.29 -0.81 2.94
N GLU A 12 26.07 -1.90 3.04
CA GLU A 12 26.15 -2.94 2.00
C GLU A 12 24.78 -3.58 1.74
N LEU A 13 24.03 -3.89 2.79
CA LEU A 13 22.67 -4.45 2.66
C LEU A 13 21.70 -3.45 2.02
N VAL A 14 21.77 -2.17 2.37
CA VAL A 14 20.96 -1.12 1.70
C VAL A 14 21.29 -1.08 0.21
N ILE A 15 22.56 -1.06 -0.17
CA ILE A 15 23.00 -1.06 -1.58
C ILE A 15 22.51 -2.31 -2.31
N ALA A 16 22.65 -3.48 -1.69
CA ALA A 16 22.20 -4.75 -2.28
C ALA A 16 20.67 -4.78 -2.51
N ILE A 17 19.89 -4.26 -1.55
CA ILE A 17 18.43 -4.14 -1.70
C ILE A 17 18.08 -3.16 -2.82
N LEU A 18 18.69 -1.98 -2.83
CA LEU A 18 18.46 -0.97 -3.88
C LEU A 18 18.79 -1.53 -5.27
N ASN A 19 19.91 -2.22 -5.40
CA ASN A 19 20.30 -2.87 -6.66
C ASN A 19 19.26 -3.91 -7.11
N GLN A 20 18.79 -4.77 -6.21
CA GLN A 20 17.75 -5.75 -6.56
C GLN A 20 16.44 -5.10 -7.02
N VAL A 21 16.05 -4.02 -6.36
CA VAL A 21 14.82 -3.29 -6.70
C VAL A 21 14.96 -2.58 -8.05
N LEU A 22 16.04 -1.82 -8.24
CA LEU A 22 16.15 -0.86 -9.35
C LEU A 22 16.68 -1.50 -10.64
N THR A 23 17.56 -2.50 -10.54
CA THR A 23 18.15 -3.16 -11.72
C THR A 23 17.52 -4.51 -12.04
N GLN A 24 17.03 -5.25 -11.03
CA GLN A 24 16.43 -6.57 -11.23
C GLN A 24 14.90 -6.56 -11.16
N GLY A 25 14.28 -5.39 -10.89
CA GLY A 25 12.82 -5.26 -10.79
C GLY A 25 12.19 -6.06 -9.63
N THR A 26 12.99 -6.46 -8.63
CA THR A 26 12.49 -7.22 -7.48
C THR A 26 11.62 -6.34 -6.59
N PRO A 27 10.39 -6.74 -6.22
CA PRO A 27 9.58 -6.01 -5.24
C PRO A 27 10.32 -5.82 -3.91
N LEU A 28 10.17 -4.66 -3.30
CA LEU A 28 10.93 -4.25 -2.11
C LEU A 28 10.78 -5.22 -0.93
N ASP A 29 9.58 -5.71 -0.68
CA ASP A 29 9.28 -6.70 0.35
C ASP A 29 10.04 -8.03 0.14
N ARG A 30 10.13 -8.46 -1.12
CA ARG A 30 10.91 -9.65 -1.51
C ARG A 30 12.42 -9.40 -1.40
N ALA A 31 12.87 -8.20 -1.76
CA ALA A 31 14.27 -7.83 -1.62
C ALA A 31 14.69 -7.83 -0.13
N TYR A 32 13.87 -7.27 0.77
CA TYR A 32 14.08 -7.37 2.22
C TYR A 32 14.13 -8.84 2.68
N SER A 33 13.14 -9.63 2.31
CA SER A 33 13.09 -11.03 2.72
C SER A 33 14.33 -11.81 2.27
N LYS A 34 14.79 -11.57 1.05
CA LYS A 34 15.97 -12.24 0.49
C LYS A 34 17.26 -11.82 1.19
N GLN A 35 17.41 -10.52 1.51
CA GLN A 35 18.62 -10.01 2.15
C GLN A 35 18.67 -10.28 3.66
N PHE A 36 17.51 -10.28 4.34
CA PHE A 36 17.48 -10.51 5.78
C PHE A 36 17.49 -12.00 6.19
N ALA A 37 17.01 -12.89 5.32
CA ALA A 37 16.91 -14.33 5.64
C ALA A 37 18.25 -14.99 6.02
N PRO A 38 19.38 -14.73 5.33
CA PRO A 38 20.66 -15.31 5.69
C PRO A 38 21.32 -14.61 6.89
N GLU A 39 20.87 -13.43 7.26
CA GLU A 39 21.50 -12.53 8.22
C GLU A 39 20.94 -12.71 9.63
N ARG A 40 21.82 -12.61 10.64
CA ARG A 40 21.42 -12.63 12.05
C ARG A 40 21.21 -11.22 12.59
N LEU A 41 20.45 -10.40 11.85
CA LEU A 41 20.17 -9.02 12.21
C LEU A 41 19.21 -8.94 13.39
N LYS A 42 19.50 -8.03 14.30
CA LYS A 42 18.54 -7.65 15.34
C LYS A 42 17.36 -6.89 14.73
N PRO A 43 16.18 -6.93 15.32
CA PRO A 43 14.99 -6.23 14.77
C PRO A 43 15.19 -4.75 14.52
N TRP A 44 15.94 -4.06 15.38
CA TRP A 44 16.22 -2.64 15.21
C TRP A 44 17.17 -2.36 14.03
N GLU A 45 18.09 -3.30 13.70
CA GLU A 45 18.97 -3.21 12.53
C GLU A 45 18.14 -3.36 11.24
N GLN A 46 17.26 -4.37 11.20
CA GLN A 46 16.32 -4.56 10.06
C GLN A 46 15.43 -3.32 9.87
N ALA A 47 14.87 -2.79 10.96
CA ALA A 47 14.03 -1.60 10.90
C ALA A 47 14.79 -0.38 10.37
N ARG A 48 16.06 -0.23 10.76
CA ARG A 48 16.91 0.86 10.31
C ARG A 48 17.28 0.75 8.84
N ILE A 49 17.68 -0.44 8.38
CA ILE A 49 17.94 -0.71 6.96
C ILE A 49 16.69 -0.43 6.14
N ALA A 50 15.53 -0.92 6.58
CA ALA A 50 14.26 -0.69 5.89
C ALA A 50 13.87 0.80 5.84
N LEU A 51 14.13 1.55 6.92
CA LEU A 51 13.88 2.99 6.98
C LEU A 51 14.74 3.74 5.95
N VAL A 52 16.05 3.49 5.95
CA VAL A 52 16.99 4.16 5.03
C VAL A 52 16.70 3.80 3.59
N THR A 53 16.54 2.52 3.28
CA THR A 53 16.19 2.05 1.93
C THR A 53 14.88 2.65 1.45
N GLY A 54 13.86 2.64 2.32
CA GLY A 54 12.55 3.21 1.99
C GLY A 54 12.61 4.72 1.76
N ASP A 55 13.40 5.44 2.54
CA ASP A 55 13.58 6.88 2.36
C ASP A 55 14.32 7.22 1.06
N ILE A 56 15.40 6.50 0.78
CA ILE A 56 16.12 6.65 -0.50
C ILE A 56 15.19 6.38 -1.68
N LEU A 57 14.40 5.30 -1.66
CA LEU A 57 13.47 4.98 -2.76
C LEU A 57 12.34 6.00 -2.89
N ARG A 58 11.81 6.54 -1.78
CA ARG A 58 10.80 7.61 -1.86
C ARG A 58 11.33 8.86 -2.55
N ARG A 59 12.61 9.18 -2.35
CA ARG A 59 13.25 10.39 -2.87
C ARG A 59 14.45 10.10 -3.76
N LEU A 60 14.39 9.02 -4.55
CA LEU A 60 15.55 8.54 -5.31
C LEU A 60 16.09 9.58 -6.32
N SER A 61 15.22 10.29 -7.05
CA SER A 61 15.68 11.34 -7.98
C SER A 61 16.50 12.41 -7.25
N TYR A 62 16.09 12.79 -6.03
CA TYR A 62 16.83 13.76 -5.23
C TYR A 62 18.21 13.24 -4.79
N TYR A 63 18.26 12.05 -4.19
CA TYR A 63 19.54 11.49 -3.75
C TYR A 63 20.46 11.12 -4.89
N SER A 64 19.92 10.67 -6.03
CA SER A 64 20.68 10.44 -7.27
C SER A 64 21.28 11.74 -7.82
N PHE A 65 20.51 12.82 -7.81
CA PHE A 65 21.02 14.14 -8.20
C PHE A 65 22.16 14.62 -7.27
N LEU A 66 21.98 14.47 -5.96
CA LEU A 66 23.01 14.83 -4.98
C LEU A 66 24.30 14.00 -5.17
N ALA A 67 24.14 12.69 -5.35
CA ALA A 67 25.25 11.75 -5.43
C ALA A 67 25.90 11.71 -6.82
N ASP A 68 25.22 12.21 -7.86
CA ASP A 68 25.60 12.00 -9.27
C ASP A 68 25.70 10.51 -9.64
N VAL A 69 24.66 9.76 -9.29
CA VAL A 69 24.59 8.31 -9.44
C VAL A 69 23.28 7.93 -10.12
N ALA A 70 23.37 7.31 -11.29
CA ALA A 70 22.20 6.73 -11.97
C ALA A 70 21.81 5.37 -11.36
N ALA A 71 20.57 4.94 -11.57
CA ALA A 71 20.05 3.69 -11.01
C ALA A 71 20.91 2.46 -11.44
N GLU A 72 21.40 2.45 -12.66
CA GLU A 72 22.23 1.37 -13.22
C GLU A 72 23.64 1.30 -12.61
N GLN A 73 24.08 2.37 -11.93
CA GLN A 73 25.40 2.48 -11.32
C GLN A 73 25.41 2.09 -9.84
N ILE A 74 24.25 1.82 -9.23
CA ILE A 74 24.10 1.61 -7.78
C ILE A 74 24.98 0.47 -7.26
N GLU A 75 25.17 -0.60 -8.03
CA GLU A 75 26.05 -1.70 -7.64
C GLU A 75 27.51 -1.25 -7.41
N ARG A 76 28.00 -0.31 -8.21
CA ARG A 76 29.39 0.18 -8.17
C ARG A 76 29.54 1.45 -7.32
N GLU A 77 28.56 2.34 -7.38
CA GLU A 77 28.61 3.69 -6.83
C GLU A 77 27.62 3.93 -5.70
N GLY A 78 26.91 2.91 -5.22
CA GLY A 78 25.88 3.03 -4.17
C GLY A 78 26.41 3.62 -2.86
N THR A 79 27.72 3.56 -2.59
CA THR A 79 28.32 4.24 -1.44
C THR A 79 28.17 5.76 -1.51
N ARG A 80 28.20 6.36 -2.70
CA ARG A 80 27.95 7.79 -2.90
C ARG A 80 26.51 8.15 -2.58
N LEU A 81 25.55 7.29 -2.95
CA LEU A 81 24.13 7.47 -2.65
C LEU A 81 23.87 7.41 -1.14
N ILE A 82 24.52 6.46 -0.43
CA ILE A 82 24.47 6.36 1.02
C ILE A 82 25.06 7.60 1.69
N ASN A 83 26.19 8.09 1.20
CA ASN A 83 26.83 9.30 1.72
C ASN A 83 25.94 10.53 1.50
N ALA A 84 25.36 10.69 0.30
CA ALA A 84 24.41 11.76 0.02
C ALA A 84 23.19 11.73 0.95
N TRP A 85 22.66 10.54 1.24
CA TRP A 85 21.57 10.37 2.20
C TRP A 85 21.99 10.82 3.62
N HIS A 86 23.18 10.41 4.09
CA HIS A 86 23.66 10.81 5.42
C HIS A 86 23.83 12.33 5.52
N MET A 87 24.52 12.94 4.56
CA MET A 87 24.78 14.38 4.57
C MET A 87 23.49 15.19 4.46
N ALA A 88 22.57 14.80 3.59
CA ALA A 88 21.27 15.47 3.45
C ALA A 88 20.39 15.38 4.70
N ASN A 89 20.65 14.38 5.58
CA ASN A 89 19.99 14.22 6.87
C ASN A 89 20.81 14.72 8.05
N GLY A 90 21.91 15.44 7.81
CA GLY A 90 22.77 16.00 8.87
C GLY A 90 23.47 14.94 9.73
N LEU A 91 23.75 13.77 9.17
CA LEU A 91 24.38 12.66 9.85
C LEU A 91 25.87 12.55 9.47
N GLU A 92 26.67 12.02 10.39
CA GLU A 92 28.05 11.64 10.07
C GLU A 92 28.08 10.56 8.98
N LEU A 93 29.12 10.59 8.15
CA LEU A 93 29.29 9.58 7.10
C LEU A 93 29.61 8.21 7.71
N PRO A 94 29.10 7.12 7.12
CA PRO A 94 29.46 5.78 7.54
C PRO A 94 30.92 5.49 7.24
N LYS A 95 31.59 4.76 8.16
CA LYS A 95 32.95 4.26 7.92
C LYS A 95 32.87 3.04 7.01
N MET A 96 33.29 3.19 5.77
CA MET A 96 33.31 2.12 4.76
C MET A 96 34.71 1.96 4.18
N ARG A 97 35.15 0.71 3.97
CA ARG A 97 36.48 0.38 3.41
C ARG A 97 36.70 0.97 2.02
N TYR A 98 35.65 0.99 1.22
CA TYR A 98 35.66 1.44 -0.18
C TYR A 98 34.71 2.63 -0.37
N ALA A 99 34.75 3.59 0.54
CA ALA A 99 33.95 4.81 0.38
C ALA A 99 34.48 5.64 -0.79
N LEU A 100 33.65 5.85 -1.81
CA LEU A 100 33.93 6.84 -2.83
C LEU A 100 33.85 8.23 -2.18
N GLN A 101 34.88 9.02 -2.35
CA GLN A 101 34.91 10.38 -1.82
C GLN A 101 33.79 11.20 -2.51
N MET A 102 33.08 11.96 -1.70
CA MET A 102 32.14 12.98 -2.15
C MET A 102 32.73 14.35 -1.81
N ASP A 103 32.66 15.25 -2.76
CA ASP A 103 32.96 16.65 -2.55
C ASP A 103 31.83 17.29 -1.77
N SER A 104 32.09 17.70 -0.54
CA SER A 104 31.08 18.29 0.35
C SER A 104 30.59 19.66 -0.15
N GLU A 105 31.47 20.47 -0.78
CA GLU A 105 31.09 21.77 -1.33
C GLU A 105 30.13 21.58 -2.53
N LEU A 106 30.44 20.64 -3.41
CA LEU A 106 29.57 20.30 -4.53
C LEU A 106 28.21 19.75 -4.08
N LEU A 107 28.19 18.96 -2.99
CA LEU A 107 26.95 18.45 -2.44
C LEU A 107 26.08 19.57 -1.87
N GLU A 108 26.67 20.49 -1.10
CA GLU A 108 25.96 21.66 -0.55
C GLU A 108 25.41 22.55 -1.67
N GLN A 109 26.19 22.78 -2.73
CA GLN A 109 25.73 23.49 -3.92
C GLN A 109 24.50 22.78 -4.54
N ARG A 110 24.57 21.46 -4.76
CA ARG A 110 23.45 20.68 -5.32
C ARG A 110 22.22 20.68 -4.40
N MET A 111 22.42 20.63 -3.09
CA MET A 111 21.33 20.77 -2.13
C MET A 111 20.64 22.14 -2.24
N ALA A 112 21.41 23.21 -2.43
CA ALA A 112 20.87 24.55 -2.63
C ALA A 112 20.13 24.67 -3.98
N GLU A 113 20.68 24.11 -5.06
CA GLU A 113 20.04 24.07 -6.39
C GLU A 113 18.71 23.32 -6.33
N ALA A 114 18.65 22.20 -5.63
CA ALA A 114 17.44 21.38 -5.49
C ALA A 114 16.28 22.12 -4.82
N GLN A 115 16.57 23.12 -3.97
CA GLN A 115 15.51 23.92 -3.31
C GLN A 115 14.59 24.65 -4.31
N ALA A 116 15.10 24.99 -5.48
CA ALA A 116 14.33 25.61 -6.56
C ALA A 116 13.53 24.61 -7.40
N MET A 117 13.67 23.29 -7.14
CA MET A 117 13.08 22.20 -7.93
C MET A 117 12.18 21.28 -7.06
N PRO A 118 10.93 21.67 -6.75
CA PRO A 118 10.07 20.91 -5.81
C PRO A 118 9.86 19.44 -6.20
N ALA A 119 9.69 19.13 -7.47
CA ALA A 119 9.55 17.74 -7.94
C ALA A 119 10.80 16.90 -7.68
N LEU A 120 11.99 17.50 -7.81
CA LEU A 120 13.26 16.86 -7.50
C LEU A 120 13.41 16.65 -5.99
N LEU A 121 13.07 17.66 -5.17
CA LEU A 121 13.09 17.54 -3.70
C LEU A 121 12.19 16.40 -3.20
N ASP A 122 11.02 16.24 -3.82
CA ASP A 122 10.11 15.13 -3.55
C ASP A 122 10.60 13.81 -4.17
N GLY A 123 11.72 13.82 -4.89
CA GLY A 123 12.31 12.64 -5.53
C GLY A 123 11.37 11.96 -6.52
N CYS A 124 10.58 12.77 -7.25
CA CYS A 124 9.63 12.27 -8.22
C CYS A 124 10.33 11.96 -9.55
N PRO A 125 10.11 10.78 -10.17
CA PRO A 125 10.60 10.55 -11.53
C PRO A 125 9.82 11.39 -12.54
N GLN A 126 10.48 11.76 -13.63
CA GLN A 126 9.93 12.68 -14.65
C GLN A 126 8.59 12.20 -15.23
N TRP A 127 8.46 10.89 -15.49
CA TRP A 127 7.22 10.33 -16.03
C TRP A 127 6.03 10.50 -15.08
N LEU A 128 6.27 10.34 -13.76
CA LEU A 128 5.21 10.49 -12.75
C LEU A 128 4.86 11.95 -12.52
N GLU A 129 5.83 12.86 -12.62
CA GLU A 129 5.60 14.29 -12.57
C GLU A 129 4.72 14.75 -13.75
N ALA A 130 5.01 14.27 -14.97
CA ALA A 130 4.20 14.55 -16.15
C ALA A 130 2.77 14.01 -16.00
N LEU A 131 2.64 12.74 -15.61
CA LEU A 131 1.33 12.09 -15.42
C LEU A 131 0.51 12.78 -14.32
N GLY A 132 1.13 13.06 -13.17
CA GLY A 132 0.46 13.69 -12.05
C GLY A 132 -0.02 15.11 -12.38
N SER A 133 0.82 15.89 -13.06
CA SER A 133 0.46 17.24 -13.52
C SER A 133 -0.68 17.21 -14.52
N GLU A 134 -0.69 16.25 -15.45
CA GLU A 134 -1.76 16.07 -16.42
C GLU A 134 -3.09 15.66 -15.77
N GLN A 135 -3.04 14.68 -14.86
CA GLN A 135 -4.23 14.04 -14.32
C GLN A 135 -4.83 14.77 -13.11
N LEU A 136 -4.02 15.40 -12.27
CA LEU A 136 -4.43 16.03 -11.01
C LEU A 136 -4.28 17.55 -11.01
N GLY A 137 -3.61 18.14 -12.02
CA GLY A 137 -3.44 19.59 -12.17
C GLY A 137 -2.86 20.22 -10.89
N ASP A 138 -3.52 21.26 -10.39
CA ASP A 138 -3.10 22.04 -9.23
C ASP A 138 -3.04 21.24 -7.91
N ASN A 139 -3.70 20.08 -7.84
CA ASN A 139 -3.63 19.21 -6.66
C ASN A 139 -2.35 18.36 -6.63
N TRP A 140 -1.69 18.15 -7.77
CA TRP A 140 -0.55 17.25 -7.85
C TRP A 140 0.63 17.60 -6.93
N PRO A 141 1.08 18.85 -6.82
CA PRO A 141 2.20 19.18 -5.94
C PRO A 141 1.98 18.76 -4.47
N ALA A 142 0.76 18.94 -3.95
CA ALA A 142 0.42 18.54 -2.60
C ALA A 142 0.40 17.01 -2.43
N GLU A 143 -0.21 16.29 -3.38
CA GLU A 143 -0.24 14.83 -3.38
C GLU A 143 1.16 14.23 -3.54
N ARG A 144 1.97 14.76 -4.48
CA ARG A 144 3.36 14.36 -4.68
C ARG A 144 4.15 14.47 -3.37
N HIS A 145 4.08 15.64 -2.71
CA HIS A 145 4.77 15.85 -1.44
C HIS A 145 4.29 14.87 -0.35
N ALA A 146 2.98 14.69 -0.20
CA ALA A 146 2.42 13.77 0.77
C ALA A 146 2.89 12.32 0.55
N LEU A 147 3.00 11.88 -0.70
CA LEU A 147 3.42 10.53 -1.07
C LEU A 147 4.90 10.24 -0.80
N THR A 148 5.73 11.27 -0.53
CA THR A 148 7.14 11.11 -0.15
C THR A 148 7.35 10.97 1.35
N GLN A 149 6.34 11.27 2.14
CA GLN A 149 6.43 11.20 3.60
C GLN A 149 6.56 9.75 4.09
N ALA A 150 7.21 9.58 5.24
CA ALA A 150 7.27 8.27 5.89
C ALA A 150 5.85 7.77 6.22
N PRO A 151 5.54 6.48 5.93
CA PRO A 151 4.22 5.95 6.19
C PRO A 151 3.96 5.84 7.70
N LYS A 152 2.82 6.32 8.14
CA LYS A 152 2.31 6.04 9.48
C LYS A 152 1.88 4.57 9.60
N ARG A 153 1.92 4.03 10.80
CA ARG A 153 1.50 2.67 11.07
C ARG A 153 0.09 2.67 11.65
N TYR A 154 -0.85 2.06 10.93
CA TYR A 154 -2.22 1.91 11.38
C TYR A 154 -2.56 0.45 11.66
N LEU A 155 -3.34 0.23 12.72
CA LEU A 155 -3.91 -1.06 13.08
C LEU A 155 -5.41 -1.00 12.81
N ARG A 156 -5.96 -2.08 12.31
CA ARG A 156 -7.40 -2.32 12.27
C ARG A 156 -7.76 -3.27 13.39
N THR A 157 -8.61 -2.81 14.30
CA THR A 157 -9.18 -3.64 15.37
C THR A 157 -10.01 -4.78 14.79
N ASN A 158 -9.82 -5.98 15.29
CA ASN A 158 -10.66 -7.12 14.96
C ASN A 158 -11.90 -7.14 15.86
N LEU A 159 -12.99 -6.55 15.39
CA LEU A 159 -14.25 -6.44 16.12
C LEU A 159 -14.95 -7.78 16.38
N LEU A 160 -14.45 -8.91 15.83
CA LEU A 160 -14.88 -10.25 16.24
C LEU A 160 -14.33 -10.66 17.61
N LYS A 161 -13.29 -9.97 18.10
CA LYS A 161 -12.55 -10.37 19.31
C LYS A 161 -12.55 -9.33 20.42
N CYS A 162 -12.55 -8.05 20.07
CA CYS A 162 -12.45 -6.95 21.05
C CYS A 162 -12.97 -5.64 20.48
N SER A 163 -13.26 -4.69 21.35
CA SER A 163 -13.48 -3.30 20.98
C SER A 163 -12.15 -2.58 20.72
N ARG A 164 -12.21 -1.40 20.09
CA ARG A 164 -11.03 -0.57 19.86
C ARG A 164 -10.37 -0.12 21.17
N GLU A 165 -11.18 0.21 22.15
CA GLU A 165 -10.76 0.64 23.50
C GLU A 165 -10.06 -0.51 24.24
N GLU A 166 -10.60 -1.73 24.17
CA GLU A 166 -9.98 -2.93 24.75
C GLU A 166 -8.62 -3.23 24.08
N LEU A 167 -8.54 -3.15 22.73
CA LEU A 167 -7.29 -3.32 22.01
C LEU A 167 -6.26 -2.27 22.46
N LYS A 168 -6.64 -0.99 22.50
CA LYS A 168 -5.78 0.12 22.92
C LYS A 168 -5.22 -0.10 24.32
N ALA A 169 -6.09 -0.44 25.27
CA ALA A 169 -5.70 -0.71 26.66
C ALA A 169 -4.76 -1.92 26.79
N ARG A 170 -4.98 -2.97 25.98
CA ARG A 170 -4.15 -4.17 25.99
C ARG A 170 -2.78 -3.89 25.36
N LEU A 171 -2.72 -3.20 24.23
CA LEU A 171 -1.48 -2.82 23.56
C LEU A 171 -0.61 -1.93 24.47
N ALA A 172 -1.21 -1.00 25.20
CA ALA A 172 -0.48 -0.17 26.16
C ALA A 172 0.23 -1.01 27.24
N LYS A 173 -0.41 -2.09 27.75
CA LYS A 173 0.22 -3.03 28.69
C LYS A 173 1.38 -3.82 28.07
N GLU A 174 1.39 -3.96 26.74
CA GLU A 174 2.47 -4.62 25.99
C GLU A 174 3.53 -3.61 25.50
N GLY A 175 3.48 -2.34 25.96
CA GLY A 175 4.44 -1.29 25.60
C GLY A 175 4.22 -0.69 24.20
N VAL A 176 3.02 -0.85 23.64
CA VAL A 176 2.64 -0.25 22.35
C VAL A 176 1.69 0.91 22.59
N GLU A 177 2.16 2.12 22.33
CA GLU A 177 1.34 3.33 22.42
C GLU A 177 0.59 3.57 21.11
N THR A 178 -0.71 3.85 21.26
CA THR A 178 -1.59 4.10 20.10
C THR A 178 -2.54 5.26 20.38
N CYS A 179 -2.95 5.95 19.30
CA CYS A 179 -4.03 6.93 19.34
C CYS A 179 -5.17 6.52 18.39
N GLU A 180 -6.36 7.01 18.68
CA GLU A 180 -7.53 6.77 17.86
C GLU A 180 -7.48 7.60 16.58
N VAL A 181 -8.02 7.06 15.49
CA VAL A 181 -8.21 7.76 14.22
C VAL A 181 -9.69 8.13 14.14
N PRO A 182 -10.05 9.42 14.28
CA PRO A 182 -11.45 9.84 14.37
C PRO A 182 -12.29 9.42 13.17
N GLU A 183 -11.70 9.48 11.99
CA GLU A 183 -12.37 9.22 10.71
C GLU A 183 -12.65 7.73 10.47
N VAL A 184 -11.97 6.82 11.22
CA VAL A 184 -12.07 5.37 11.02
C VAL A 184 -12.26 4.66 12.35
N ALA A 185 -13.49 4.25 12.63
CA ALA A 185 -13.89 3.70 13.93
C ALA A 185 -13.11 2.46 14.39
N SER A 186 -12.59 1.65 13.46
CA SER A 186 -11.79 0.46 13.77
C SER A 186 -10.29 0.72 13.85
N ALA A 187 -9.83 1.95 13.51
CA ALA A 187 -8.41 2.24 13.34
C ALA A 187 -7.76 2.78 14.62
N LEU A 188 -6.52 2.34 14.86
CA LEU A 188 -5.57 2.93 15.80
C LEU A 188 -4.29 3.30 15.04
N GLU A 189 -3.75 4.51 15.26
CA GLU A 189 -2.41 4.89 14.82
C GLU A 189 -1.39 4.48 15.89
N VAL A 190 -0.32 3.82 15.49
CA VAL A 190 0.80 3.44 16.36
C VAL A 190 1.78 4.61 16.44
N ILE A 191 1.97 5.15 17.63
CA ILE A 191 2.84 6.30 17.89
C ILE A 191 4.18 5.93 18.51
N SER A 192 4.31 4.71 19.04
CA SER A 192 5.56 4.18 19.60
C SER A 192 6.35 3.36 18.57
N ASP A 193 7.68 3.30 18.75
CA ASP A 193 8.53 2.41 17.96
C ASP A 193 8.55 0.99 18.56
N SER A 194 7.51 0.23 18.26
CA SER A 194 7.27 -1.08 18.88
C SER A 194 7.19 -2.22 17.86
N ALA A 195 7.63 -3.42 18.29
CA ALA A 195 7.61 -4.64 17.50
C ALA A 195 6.21 -5.30 17.52
N LEU A 196 5.26 -4.74 16.78
CA LEU A 196 3.84 -5.11 16.75
C LEU A 196 3.57 -6.61 16.63
N PHE A 197 4.28 -7.29 15.73
CA PHE A 197 4.05 -8.70 15.41
C PHE A 197 4.52 -9.68 16.49
N ARG A 198 5.21 -9.16 17.52
CA ARG A 198 5.62 -9.95 18.70
C ARG A 198 4.61 -9.90 19.85
N THR A 199 3.67 -8.98 19.81
CA THR A 199 2.63 -8.81 20.83
C THR A 199 1.69 -10.01 20.90
N GLU A 200 1.18 -10.29 22.07
CA GLU A 200 0.14 -11.32 22.26
C GLU A 200 -1.17 -10.89 21.58
N CYS A 201 -1.45 -9.58 21.53
CA CYS A 201 -2.57 -9.04 20.76
C CYS A 201 -2.52 -9.45 19.28
N PHE A 202 -1.33 -9.39 18.64
CA PHE A 202 -1.18 -9.82 17.25
C PHE A 202 -1.31 -11.34 17.09
N LYS A 203 -0.61 -12.11 17.91
CA LYS A 203 -0.65 -13.57 17.88
C LYS A 203 -2.05 -14.12 18.07
N SER A 204 -2.82 -13.48 18.96
CA SER A 204 -4.21 -13.81 19.25
C SER A 204 -5.20 -13.26 18.21
N GLY A 205 -4.74 -12.51 17.21
CA GLY A 205 -5.57 -11.99 16.13
C GLY A 205 -6.52 -10.87 16.53
N TRP A 206 -6.15 -10.04 17.50
CA TRP A 206 -6.94 -8.89 17.93
C TRP A 206 -6.87 -7.71 16.98
N PHE A 207 -5.84 -7.66 16.13
CA PHE A 207 -5.68 -6.65 15.11
C PHE A 207 -4.98 -7.17 13.86
N GLU A 208 -5.13 -6.41 12.78
CA GLU A 208 -4.32 -6.49 11.56
C GLU A 208 -3.66 -5.14 11.32
N GLN A 209 -2.43 -5.14 10.80
CA GLN A 209 -1.84 -3.90 10.29
C GLN A 209 -2.46 -3.59 8.94
N GLN A 210 -3.15 -2.44 8.86
CA GLN A 210 -3.82 -1.99 7.64
C GLN A 210 -3.95 -0.47 7.67
N ASP A 211 -3.61 0.18 6.57
CA ASP A 211 -3.78 1.63 6.43
C ASP A 211 -5.24 2.07 6.65
N ALA A 212 -5.43 3.27 7.20
CA ALA A 212 -6.76 3.80 7.50
C ALA A 212 -7.57 4.01 6.22
N GLY A 213 -6.97 4.49 5.12
CA GLY A 213 -7.62 4.60 3.82
C GLY A 213 -8.10 3.25 3.28
N SER A 214 -7.30 2.19 3.44
CA SER A 214 -7.73 0.83 3.07
C SER A 214 -8.90 0.31 3.91
N GLN A 215 -9.03 0.76 5.17
CA GLN A 215 -10.17 0.41 6.03
C GLN A 215 -11.45 1.08 5.53
N HIS A 216 -11.41 2.33 5.07
CA HIS A 216 -12.53 3.04 4.46
C HIS A 216 -13.18 2.26 3.31
N VAL A 217 -12.37 1.66 2.43
CA VAL A 217 -12.87 0.88 1.29
C VAL A 217 -13.78 -0.27 1.72
N ALA A 218 -13.41 -1.00 2.78
CA ALA A 218 -14.24 -2.10 3.28
C ALA A 218 -15.50 -1.59 3.99
N GLU A 219 -15.43 -0.45 4.67
CA GLU A 219 -16.59 0.18 5.31
C GLU A 219 -17.64 0.65 4.31
N ALA A 220 -17.19 1.20 3.18
CA ALA A 220 -18.07 1.69 2.12
C ALA A 220 -18.97 0.61 1.51
N LEU A 221 -18.59 -0.68 1.59
CA LEU A 221 -19.42 -1.76 1.08
C LEU A 221 -20.75 -1.92 1.85
N GLY A 222 -20.84 -1.42 3.09
CA GLY A 222 -22.07 -1.44 3.87
C GLY A 222 -22.59 -2.86 4.10
N VAL A 223 -21.71 -3.76 4.54
CA VAL A 223 -22.10 -5.15 4.85
C VAL A 223 -22.81 -5.25 6.19
N GLU A 224 -23.78 -6.16 6.28
CA GLU A 224 -24.54 -6.47 7.49
C GLU A 224 -24.46 -7.96 7.81
N PRO A 225 -24.67 -8.34 9.08
CA PRO A 225 -24.76 -9.75 9.48
C PRO A 225 -25.83 -10.51 8.69
N GLY A 226 -25.48 -11.71 8.19
CA GLY A 226 -26.39 -12.56 7.43
C GLY A 226 -26.32 -12.39 5.90
N MET A 227 -25.72 -11.33 5.39
CA MET A 227 -25.56 -11.10 3.96
C MET A 227 -24.66 -12.15 3.28
N ARG A 228 -24.84 -12.28 1.98
CA ARG A 228 -23.93 -12.98 1.10
C ARG A 228 -23.02 -11.96 0.39
N VAL A 229 -21.75 -12.01 0.72
CA VAL A 229 -20.73 -11.03 0.28
C VAL A 229 -19.67 -11.75 -0.55
N ILE A 230 -19.19 -11.12 -1.59
CA ILE A 230 -18.07 -11.59 -2.42
C ILE A 230 -16.98 -10.51 -2.43
N ASP A 231 -15.76 -10.90 -2.04
CA ASP A 231 -14.54 -10.12 -2.26
C ASP A 231 -13.78 -10.81 -3.41
N ALA A 232 -13.82 -10.21 -4.59
CA ALA A 232 -13.40 -10.89 -5.82
C ALA A 232 -11.95 -10.60 -6.25
N CYS A 233 -11.24 -9.76 -5.50
CA CYS A 233 -9.80 -9.50 -5.63
C CYS A 233 -9.17 -9.53 -4.23
N ALA A 234 -9.42 -10.61 -3.48
CA ALA A 234 -9.20 -10.67 -2.04
C ALA A 234 -7.74 -10.56 -1.59
N GLY A 235 -6.80 -10.89 -2.48
CA GLY A 235 -5.39 -10.91 -2.12
C GLY A 235 -5.13 -11.79 -0.89
N ALA A 236 -4.31 -11.28 0.03
CA ALA A 236 -4.04 -11.94 1.30
C ALA A 236 -5.10 -11.67 2.40
N GLY A 237 -6.24 -11.07 2.04
CA GLY A 237 -7.42 -10.98 2.89
C GLY A 237 -7.53 -9.75 3.80
N GLY A 238 -6.79 -8.69 3.53
CA GLY A 238 -6.84 -7.48 4.35
C GLY A 238 -8.26 -6.93 4.48
N LYS A 239 -8.92 -6.65 3.36
CA LYS A 239 -10.30 -6.17 3.31
C LYS A 239 -11.31 -7.29 3.64
N THR A 240 -11.09 -8.52 3.16
CA THR A 240 -11.92 -9.69 3.51
C THR A 240 -12.12 -9.85 5.01
N LEU A 241 -11.04 -9.78 5.81
CA LEU A 241 -11.13 -9.92 7.26
C LEU A 241 -11.85 -8.74 7.92
N HIS A 242 -11.78 -7.55 7.35
CA HIS A 242 -12.56 -6.41 7.80
C HIS A 242 -14.06 -6.64 7.57
N LEU A 243 -14.43 -7.10 6.36
CA LEU A 243 -15.81 -7.45 6.02
C LEU A 243 -16.34 -8.54 6.95
N ALA A 244 -15.55 -9.60 7.23
CA ALA A 244 -15.93 -10.66 8.17
C ALA A 244 -16.24 -10.11 9.57
N ALA A 245 -15.44 -9.15 10.06
CA ALA A 245 -15.66 -8.50 11.33
C ALA A 245 -16.92 -7.64 11.34
N LYS A 246 -17.16 -6.84 10.30
CA LYS A 246 -18.40 -6.04 10.12
C LYS A 246 -19.64 -6.94 10.04
N MET A 247 -19.54 -8.08 9.40
CA MET A 247 -20.61 -9.09 9.37
C MET A 247 -20.80 -9.85 10.70
N GLN A 248 -20.00 -9.56 11.72
CA GLN A 248 -20.02 -10.27 13.01
C GLN A 248 -19.88 -11.80 12.88
N GLY A 249 -19.13 -12.25 11.89
CA GLY A 249 -18.95 -13.68 11.59
C GLY A 249 -20.20 -14.39 11.08
N LYS A 250 -21.28 -13.67 10.76
CA LYS A 250 -22.56 -14.20 10.29
C LYS A 250 -22.72 -14.02 8.78
N GLY A 251 -23.54 -14.89 8.14
CA GLY A 251 -23.72 -14.89 6.70
C GLY A 251 -22.59 -15.64 5.99
N ARG A 252 -22.36 -15.32 4.72
CA ARG A 252 -21.37 -15.99 3.88
C ARG A 252 -20.47 -14.98 3.17
N LEU A 253 -19.18 -15.06 3.40
CA LEU A 253 -18.17 -14.22 2.75
C LEU A 253 -17.27 -15.08 1.87
N LEU A 254 -17.41 -14.93 0.56
CA LEU A 254 -16.61 -15.64 -0.43
C LEU A 254 -15.45 -14.74 -0.89
N ALA A 255 -14.24 -15.11 -0.51
CA ALA A 255 -13.01 -14.45 -0.93
C ALA A 255 -12.41 -15.16 -2.16
N MET A 256 -12.17 -14.40 -3.22
CA MET A 256 -11.71 -14.95 -4.50
C MET A 256 -10.46 -14.21 -4.98
N ASP A 257 -9.53 -14.95 -5.55
CA ASP A 257 -8.33 -14.42 -6.20
C ASP A 257 -7.87 -15.37 -7.31
N VAL A 258 -7.04 -14.89 -8.23
CA VAL A 258 -6.41 -15.70 -9.28
C VAL A 258 -5.16 -16.44 -8.77
N GLU A 259 -4.62 -16.06 -7.61
CA GLU A 259 -3.40 -16.60 -7.06
C GLU A 259 -3.67 -17.46 -5.81
N GLN A 260 -3.48 -18.78 -5.92
CA GLN A 260 -3.75 -19.73 -4.84
C GLN A 260 -2.97 -19.42 -3.55
N TRP A 261 -1.69 -19.04 -3.66
CA TRP A 261 -0.87 -18.76 -2.48
C TRP A 261 -1.39 -17.58 -1.63
N LYS A 262 -2.02 -16.59 -2.26
CA LYS A 262 -2.68 -15.48 -1.54
C LYS A 262 -3.88 -15.99 -0.73
N LEU A 263 -4.68 -16.86 -1.33
CA LEU A 263 -5.82 -17.48 -0.66
C LEU A 263 -5.39 -18.39 0.50
N ASP A 264 -4.26 -19.06 0.39
CA ASP A 264 -3.73 -19.90 1.47
C ASP A 264 -3.25 -19.05 2.64
N ASN A 265 -2.59 -17.91 2.38
CA ASN A 265 -2.26 -16.90 3.39
C ASN A 265 -3.54 -16.34 4.04
N LEU A 266 -4.57 -16.04 3.24
CA LEU A 266 -5.86 -15.55 3.75
C LEU A 266 -6.49 -16.56 4.71
N LYS A 267 -6.48 -17.87 4.39
CA LYS A 267 -7.01 -18.92 5.28
C LYS A 267 -6.32 -18.93 6.63
N GLN A 268 -4.99 -18.79 6.66
CA GLN A 268 -4.22 -18.74 7.90
C GLN A 268 -4.61 -17.51 8.75
N ARG A 269 -4.70 -16.35 8.11
CA ARG A 269 -5.10 -15.10 8.76
C ARG A 269 -6.56 -15.16 9.25
N ALA A 270 -7.48 -15.74 8.47
CA ALA A 270 -8.88 -15.92 8.86
C ALA A 270 -9.01 -16.79 10.13
N ARG A 271 -8.26 -17.89 10.22
CA ARG A 271 -8.19 -18.73 11.44
C ARG A 271 -7.69 -17.94 12.64
N ARG A 272 -6.59 -17.20 12.50
CA ARG A 272 -6.07 -16.33 13.56
C ARG A 272 -7.09 -15.28 13.99
N ALA A 273 -7.78 -14.66 13.03
CA ALA A 273 -8.79 -13.64 13.28
C ALA A 273 -10.11 -14.19 13.86
N GLY A 274 -10.37 -15.51 13.79
CA GLY A 274 -11.65 -16.10 14.16
C GLY A 274 -12.77 -15.85 13.14
N ALA A 275 -12.44 -15.56 11.90
CA ALA A 275 -13.38 -15.27 10.82
C ALA A 275 -13.87 -16.59 10.17
N HIS A 276 -14.81 -17.27 10.82
CA HIS A 276 -15.29 -18.60 10.40
C HIS A 276 -16.26 -18.58 9.20
N ASN A 277 -16.83 -17.43 8.86
CA ASN A 277 -17.75 -17.25 7.74
C ASN A 277 -17.04 -16.98 6.39
N VAL A 278 -15.70 -17.02 6.38
CA VAL A 278 -14.88 -16.80 5.18
C VAL A 278 -14.63 -18.11 4.44
N GLU A 279 -15.05 -18.17 3.18
CA GLU A 279 -14.70 -19.23 2.23
C GLU A 279 -13.73 -18.67 1.19
N THR A 280 -12.77 -19.48 0.74
CA THR A 280 -11.84 -19.08 -0.32
C THR A 280 -12.11 -19.83 -1.61
N ARG A 281 -11.98 -19.17 -2.76
CA ARG A 281 -12.17 -19.80 -4.08
C ARG A 281 -11.21 -19.23 -5.11
N LEU A 282 -10.41 -20.09 -5.74
CA LEU A 282 -9.55 -19.71 -6.85
C LEU A 282 -10.39 -19.36 -8.09
N ILE A 283 -10.07 -18.26 -8.73
CA ILE A 283 -10.63 -17.88 -10.04
C ILE A 283 -9.79 -18.57 -11.13
N ALA A 284 -10.08 -19.83 -11.38
CA ALA A 284 -9.35 -20.61 -12.38
C ALA A 284 -9.76 -20.28 -13.82
N SER A 285 -10.95 -19.71 -14.03
CA SER A 285 -11.45 -19.30 -15.36
C SER A 285 -12.68 -18.41 -15.23
N SER A 286 -13.10 -17.79 -16.33
CA SER A 286 -14.35 -17.01 -16.42
C SER A 286 -15.60 -17.79 -16.01
N LYS A 287 -15.59 -19.12 -16.10
CA LYS A 287 -16.72 -19.98 -15.65
C LYS A 287 -16.95 -19.84 -14.14
N THR A 288 -15.89 -19.60 -13.34
CA THR A 288 -16.01 -19.40 -11.90
C THR A 288 -16.89 -18.19 -11.58
N ILE A 289 -16.68 -17.08 -12.28
CA ILE A 289 -17.47 -15.85 -12.15
C ILE A 289 -18.89 -16.01 -12.68
N LYS A 290 -19.04 -16.65 -13.87
CA LYS A 290 -20.36 -16.87 -14.50
C LYS A 290 -21.32 -17.66 -13.61
N ARG A 291 -20.83 -18.65 -12.85
CA ARG A 291 -21.63 -19.46 -11.91
C ARG A 291 -22.15 -18.68 -10.69
N LEU A 292 -21.59 -17.50 -10.44
CA LEU A 292 -21.98 -16.63 -9.33
C LEU A 292 -22.92 -15.48 -9.77
N LYS A 293 -23.44 -15.51 -11.02
CA LYS A 293 -24.36 -14.49 -11.51
C LYS A 293 -25.52 -14.27 -10.52
N LEU A 294 -25.80 -12.99 -10.20
CA LEU A 294 -26.91 -12.56 -9.32
C LEU A 294 -26.92 -13.27 -7.95
N SER A 295 -25.77 -13.55 -7.37
CA SER A 295 -25.67 -14.38 -6.16
C SER A 295 -25.29 -13.62 -4.89
N ALA A 296 -24.82 -12.38 -4.98
CA ALA A 296 -24.31 -11.62 -3.84
C ALA A 296 -25.10 -10.34 -3.57
N ASP A 297 -25.33 -10.06 -2.29
CA ASP A 297 -25.91 -8.80 -1.82
C ASP A 297 -24.89 -7.67 -1.92
N ARG A 298 -23.61 -7.99 -1.73
CA ARG A 298 -22.48 -7.06 -1.79
C ARG A 298 -21.31 -7.70 -2.53
N VAL A 299 -20.65 -6.93 -3.39
CA VAL A 299 -19.42 -7.35 -4.10
C VAL A 299 -18.36 -6.28 -3.94
N LEU A 300 -17.17 -6.67 -3.49
CA LEU A 300 -15.98 -5.82 -3.48
C LEU A 300 -15.09 -6.18 -4.67
N LEU A 301 -14.71 -5.18 -5.43
CA LEU A 301 -13.70 -5.24 -6.49
C LEU A 301 -12.55 -4.28 -6.13
N ASP A 302 -11.65 -4.70 -5.25
CA ASP A 302 -10.39 -4.02 -4.96
C ASP A 302 -9.38 -4.42 -6.03
N VAL A 303 -9.48 -3.77 -7.19
CA VAL A 303 -8.84 -4.26 -8.42
C VAL A 303 -7.33 -4.04 -8.45
N PRO A 304 -6.57 -4.85 -9.20
CA PRO A 304 -5.17 -4.57 -9.51
C PRO A 304 -5.04 -3.18 -10.17
N CYS A 305 -4.13 -2.37 -9.65
CA CYS A 305 -3.91 -1.00 -10.10
C CYS A 305 -2.43 -0.63 -10.04
N SER A 306 -2.10 0.59 -10.44
CA SER A 306 -0.73 1.09 -10.42
C SER A 306 -0.12 1.19 -9.01
N GLY A 307 -0.95 1.32 -7.97
CA GLY A 307 -0.48 1.56 -6.61
C GLY A 307 0.07 2.96 -6.37
N LEU A 308 -0.23 3.93 -7.23
CA LEU A 308 0.30 5.29 -7.12
C LEU A 308 -0.27 6.09 -5.92
N GLY A 309 -1.25 5.55 -5.23
CA GLY A 309 -1.74 6.11 -3.95
C GLY A 309 -0.96 5.61 -2.72
N VAL A 310 -0.20 4.51 -2.84
CA VAL A 310 0.48 3.86 -1.69
C VAL A 310 2.01 3.96 -1.74
N LEU A 311 2.53 4.96 -2.44
CA LEU A 311 3.98 5.17 -2.64
C LEU A 311 4.75 5.44 -1.34
N LYS A 312 4.10 5.89 -0.28
CA LYS A 312 4.72 5.99 1.05
C LYS A 312 5.27 4.63 1.51
N ARG A 313 4.47 3.55 1.30
CA ARG A 313 4.77 2.17 1.74
C ARG A 313 5.51 1.37 0.70
N ASN A 314 5.15 1.55 -0.55
CA ASN A 314 5.68 0.84 -1.71
C ASN A 314 6.41 1.82 -2.65
N PRO A 315 7.48 2.49 -2.17
CA PRO A 315 8.17 3.52 -2.96
C PRO A 315 8.87 2.95 -4.20
N ASP A 316 9.14 1.66 -4.21
CA ASP A 316 9.72 0.93 -5.34
C ASP A 316 8.80 0.89 -6.57
N THR A 317 7.49 1.01 -6.37
CA THR A 317 6.50 0.92 -7.46
C THR A 317 6.79 1.93 -8.58
N LYS A 318 7.06 3.19 -8.24
CA LYS A 318 7.34 4.25 -9.23
C LYS A 318 8.67 4.09 -9.98
N TRP A 319 9.52 3.14 -9.57
CA TRP A 319 10.82 2.84 -10.20
C TRP A 319 10.81 1.54 -10.98
N ARG A 320 9.97 0.57 -10.58
CA ARG A 320 9.83 -0.72 -11.24
C ARG A 320 8.77 -0.72 -12.33
N ASP A 321 7.69 0.00 -12.08
CA ASP A 321 6.55 0.06 -12.99
C ASP A 321 6.70 1.27 -13.91
N THR A 322 6.64 1.01 -15.20
CA THR A 322 6.81 2.02 -16.23
C THR A 322 5.45 2.55 -16.70
N PRO A 323 5.40 3.73 -17.33
CA PRO A 323 4.14 4.28 -17.88
C PRO A 323 3.40 3.33 -18.81
N GLU A 324 4.11 2.47 -19.53
CA GLU A 324 3.54 1.51 -20.49
C GLU A 324 2.69 0.44 -19.83
N ARG A 325 2.88 0.21 -18.53
CA ARG A 325 2.07 -0.73 -17.75
C ARG A 325 0.68 -0.21 -17.41
N LEU A 326 0.50 1.11 -17.37
CA LEU A 326 -0.79 1.71 -17.00
C LEU A 326 -1.93 1.31 -17.95
N PRO A 327 -1.80 1.38 -19.30
CA PRO A 327 -2.86 0.93 -20.19
C PRO A 327 -3.26 -0.52 -19.96
N VAL A 328 -2.30 -1.41 -19.73
CA VAL A 328 -2.54 -2.84 -19.47
C VAL A 328 -3.35 -3.03 -18.19
N LEU A 329 -3.05 -2.27 -17.14
CA LEU A 329 -3.81 -2.29 -15.89
C LEU A 329 -5.23 -1.74 -16.08
N MET A 330 -5.40 -0.67 -16.84
CA MET A 330 -6.70 -0.10 -17.15
C MET A 330 -7.60 -1.06 -17.93
N ASP A 331 -7.06 -1.77 -18.92
CA ASP A 331 -7.80 -2.81 -19.65
C ASP A 331 -8.21 -3.97 -18.72
N LEU A 332 -7.32 -4.37 -17.81
CA LEU A 332 -7.63 -5.38 -16.81
C LEU A 332 -8.73 -4.92 -15.84
N GLN A 333 -8.69 -3.67 -15.39
CA GLN A 333 -9.69 -3.06 -14.52
C GLN A 333 -11.06 -3.01 -15.21
N GLU A 334 -11.11 -2.56 -16.47
CA GLU A 334 -12.33 -2.56 -17.28
C GLU A 334 -12.89 -3.97 -17.43
N HIS A 335 -12.04 -4.94 -17.75
CA HIS A 335 -12.43 -6.34 -17.84
C HIS A 335 -13.01 -6.88 -16.52
N ILE A 336 -12.34 -6.64 -15.38
CA ILE A 336 -12.80 -7.09 -14.07
C ILE A 336 -14.14 -6.43 -13.74
N LEU A 337 -14.25 -5.12 -13.84
CA LEU A 337 -15.46 -4.38 -13.51
C LEU A 337 -16.64 -4.85 -14.39
N GLY A 338 -16.47 -4.95 -15.71
CA GLY A 338 -17.49 -5.43 -16.64
C GLY A 338 -17.88 -6.89 -16.42
N SER A 339 -16.92 -7.76 -16.16
CA SER A 339 -17.19 -9.20 -16.03
C SER A 339 -17.68 -9.60 -14.64
N TYR A 340 -17.14 -9.00 -13.56
CA TYR A 340 -17.40 -9.45 -12.18
C TYR A 340 -18.64 -8.78 -11.59
N SER A 341 -19.06 -7.60 -12.11
CA SER A 341 -20.31 -6.94 -11.73
C SER A 341 -21.55 -7.81 -11.83
N ARG A 342 -21.53 -8.81 -12.73
CA ARG A 342 -22.63 -9.78 -12.88
C ARG A 342 -22.96 -10.57 -11.60
N MET A 343 -22.04 -10.63 -10.64
CA MET A 343 -22.26 -11.37 -9.39
C MET A 343 -23.23 -10.66 -8.44
N VAL A 344 -23.41 -9.36 -8.61
CA VAL A 344 -24.32 -8.54 -7.79
C VAL A 344 -25.76 -8.85 -8.13
N LYS A 345 -26.62 -9.05 -7.14
CA LYS A 345 -28.08 -9.14 -7.26
C LYS A 345 -28.68 -7.78 -7.65
N VAL A 346 -29.89 -7.78 -8.19
CA VAL A 346 -30.70 -6.56 -8.31
C VAL A 346 -30.94 -6.01 -6.90
N GLY A 347 -30.75 -4.70 -6.71
CA GLY A 347 -30.76 -4.03 -5.40
C GLY A 347 -29.48 -4.26 -4.57
N GLY A 348 -28.53 -5.04 -5.07
CA GLY A 348 -27.23 -5.24 -4.44
C GLY A 348 -26.24 -4.12 -4.77
N ILE A 349 -25.18 -4.01 -3.96
CA ILE A 349 -24.14 -2.97 -4.11
C ILE A 349 -22.81 -3.61 -4.50
N LEU A 350 -22.17 -3.00 -5.48
CA LEU A 350 -20.80 -3.20 -5.91
C LEU A 350 -19.97 -2.03 -5.40
N VAL A 351 -18.83 -2.31 -4.78
CA VAL A 351 -17.77 -1.33 -4.56
C VAL A 351 -16.62 -1.63 -5.51
N TYR A 352 -16.31 -0.68 -6.39
CA TYR A 352 -15.08 -0.65 -7.16
C TYR A 352 -14.06 0.18 -6.40
N ALA A 353 -12.85 -0.34 -6.21
CA ALA A 353 -11.80 0.37 -5.49
C ALA A 353 -10.43 0.13 -6.10
N THR A 354 -9.55 1.13 -5.93
CA THR A 354 -8.14 1.08 -6.30
C THR A 354 -7.29 1.69 -5.17
N CYS A 355 -6.02 1.34 -5.10
CA CYS A 355 -5.02 2.07 -4.32
C CYS A 355 -4.23 3.05 -5.22
N SER A 356 -4.91 3.69 -6.16
CA SER A 356 -4.41 4.74 -7.04
C SER A 356 -5.13 6.06 -6.77
N ILE A 357 -4.45 7.17 -7.00
CA ILE A 357 -5.05 8.51 -6.98
C ILE A 357 -5.26 9.06 -8.40
N MET A 358 -4.98 8.26 -9.43
CA MET A 358 -5.06 8.70 -10.83
C MET A 358 -6.47 8.54 -11.39
N PRO A 359 -7.11 9.65 -11.86
CA PRO A 359 -8.46 9.65 -12.42
C PRO A 359 -8.72 8.59 -13.49
N GLN A 360 -7.72 8.29 -14.31
CA GLN A 360 -7.84 7.30 -15.38
C GLN A 360 -8.07 5.87 -14.90
N GLU A 361 -7.63 5.51 -13.68
CA GLU A 361 -7.89 4.22 -13.04
C GLU A 361 -9.15 4.24 -12.16
N ASN A 362 -9.69 5.41 -11.88
CA ASN A 362 -10.71 5.68 -10.87
C ASN A 362 -12.05 6.08 -11.54
N GLU A 363 -12.47 7.34 -11.41
CA GLU A 363 -13.76 7.83 -11.91
C GLU A 363 -13.93 7.66 -13.42
N GLN A 364 -12.85 7.69 -14.21
CA GLN A 364 -12.95 7.46 -15.65
C GLN A 364 -13.28 5.99 -15.98
N GLN A 365 -12.79 5.02 -15.18
CA GLN A 365 -13.19 3.60 -15.32
C GLN A 365 -14.67 3.42 -14.99
N VAL A 366 -15.13 4.01 -13.88
CA VAL A 366 -16.52 3.94 -13.45
C VAL A 366 -17.45 4.60 -14.49
N ALA A 367 -17.08 5.77 -15.00
CA ALA A 367 -17.86 6.46 -16.03
C ALA A 367 -18.00 5.64 -17.32
N ARG A 368 -16.92 4.99 -17.77
CA ARG A 368 -16.96 4.07 -18.93
C ARG A 368 -17.87 2.87 -18.67
N PHE A 369 -17.75 2.25 -17.50
CA PHE A 369 -18.59 1.13 -17.10
C PHE A 369 -20.09 1.51 -17.12
N LEU A 370 -20.47 2.61 -16.53
CA LEU A 370 -21.87 3.06 -16.45
C LEU A 370 -22.48 3.40 -17.82
N LYS A 371 -21.66 3.89 -18.77
CA LYS A 371 -22.10 4.08 -20.16
C LYS A 371 -22.42 2.75 -20.87
N GLN A 372 -21.69 1.69 -20.53
CA GLN A 372 -21.86 0.36 -21.15
C GLN A 372 -22.91 -0.50 -20.44
N GLN A 373 -23.23 -0.19 -19.20
CA GLN A 373 -24.04 -1.04 -18.30
C GLN A 373 -25.18 -0.23 -17.69
N SER A 374 -26.24 0.00 -18.46
CA SER A 374 -27.41 0.83 -18.08
C SER A 374 -28.21 0.30 -16.88
N HIS A 375 -27.98 -0.96 -16.50
CA HIS A 375 -28.60 -1.60 -15.34
C HIS A 375 -27.84 -1.40 -14.03
N PHE A 376 -26.83 -0.51 -14.04
CA PHE A 376 -26.11 -0.05 -12.87
C PHE A 376 -26.23 1.46 -12.70
N ARG A 377 -26.21 1.92 -11.46
CA ARG A 377 -26.28 3.34 -11.06
C ARG A 377 -25.20 3.64 -10.05
N LEU A 378 -24.45 4.73 -10.23
CA LEU A 378 -23.55 5.27 -9.21
C LEU A 378 -24.38 5.82 -8.05
N LEU A 379 -24.04 5.42 -6.84
CA LEU A 379 -24.61 5.98 -5.61
C LEU A 379 -23.75 7.16 -5.11
N ASP A 380 -22.48 6.89 -4.94
CA ASP A 380 -21.45 7.85 -4.54
C ASP A 380 -20.06 7.34 -4.91
N GLU A 381 -19.10 8.26 -4.89
CA GLU A 381 -17.68 7.94 -5.07
C GLU A 381 -16.81 8.88 -4.22
N GLU A 382 -15.64 8.40 -3.83
CA GLU A 382 -14.72 9.14 -2.97
C GLU A 382 -13.28 8.85 -3.36
N THR A 383 -12.45 9.91 -3.38
CA THR A 383 -10.99 9.80 -3.43
C THR A 383 -10.41 10.16 -2.08
N ILE A 384 -9.74 9.19 -1.45
CA ILE A 384 -9.00 9.39 -0.21
C ILE A 384 -7.63 9.97 -0.59
N SER A 385 -7.49 11.28 -0.39
CA SER A 385 -6.29 12.03 -0.74
C SER A 385 -5.21 11.90 0.33
N PRO A 386 -4.00 11.44 0.00
CA PRO A 386 -2.86 11.46 0.91
C PRO A 386 -2.54 12.84 1.48
N ALA A 387 -2.68 13.89 0.68
CA ALA A 387 -2.40 15.26 1.10
C ALA A 387 -3.40 15.78 2.14
N LYS A 388 -4.67 15.39 2.03
CA LYS A 388 -5.74 15.85 2.93
C LYS A 388 -5.82 15.03 4.21
N THR A 389 -5.66 13.70 4.11
CA THR A 389 -5.91 12.78 5.22
C THR A 389 -4.64 12.34 5.95
N GLY A 390 -3.49 12.38 5.27
CA GLY A 390 -2.26 11.75 5.72
C GLY A 390 -2.26 10.22 5.58
N PHE A 391 -3.37 9.60 5.17
CA PHE A 391 -3.49 8.18 4.87
C PHE A 391 -2.83 7.82 3.54
N ASP A 392 -2.80 6.56 3.19
CA ASP A 392 -2.53 6.15 1.81
C ASP A 392 -3.69 6.57 0.89
N GLY A 393 -3.40 6.76 -0.39
CA GLY A 393 -4.38 7.15 -1.38
C GLY A 393 -5.20 5.97 -1.88
N PHE A 394 -6.51 6.16 -1.89
CA PHE A 394 -7.47 5.20 -2.44
C PHE A 394 -8.56 5.92 -3.20
N TYR A 395 -9.20 5.19 -4.08
CA TYR A 395 -10.46 5.56 -4.66
C TYR A 395 -11.47 4.44 -4.40
N LEU A 396 -12.72 4.82 -4.21
CA LEU A 396 -13.85 3.91 -4.12
C LEU A 396 -15.09 4.49 -4.79
N ALA A 397 -15.88 3.65 -5.44
CA ALA A 397 -17.19 4.00 -5.99
C ALA A 397 -18.21 2.94 -5.57
N ARG A 398 -19.34 3.39 -5.04
CA ARG A 398 -20.48 2.55 -4.68
C ARG A 398 -21.47 2.55 -5.81
N ILE A 399 -21.73 1.39 -6.36
CA ILE A 399 -22.55 1.21 -7.57
C ILE A 399 -23.67 0.21 -7.26
N GLU A 400 -24.91 0.61 -7.47
CA GLU A 400 -26.08 -0.24 -7.27
C GLU A 400 -26.49 -0.91 -8.59
N ARG A 401 -26.83 -2.19 -8.52
CA ARG A 401 -27.51 -2.87 -9.63
C ARG A 401 -29.01 -2.62 -9.56
N ILE A 402 -29.58 -1.91 -10.53
CA ILE A 402 -31.00 -1.49 -10.55
C ILE A 402 -31.90 -2.41 -11.40
N ALA A 403 -31.31 -3.24 -12.29
CA ALA A 403 -32.03 -4.19 -13.15
C ALA A 403 -31.17 -5.40 -13.51
N GLU A 404 -31.76 -6.43 -14.15
CA GLU A 404 -31.06 -7.63 -14.63
C GLU A 404 -30.22 -7.38 -15.89
#